data_166dc3275824d58ef6d8d52687c32c45
#
_entry.id   166dc3275824d58ef6d8d52687c32c45
#
_cell.length_a   1.000
_cell.length_b   1.000
_cell.length_c   1.000
_cell.angle_alpha   90.00
_cell.angle_beta   90.00
_cell.angle_gamma   90.00
#
_symmetry.space_group_name_H-M   'P 1'
#
loop_
_entity.id
_entity.type
_entity.pdbx_description
1 polymer ?
#
loop_
_entity_poly.entity_id
_entity_poly.type
_entity_poly.pdbx_seq_one_letter_code
_entity_poly.pdbx_strand_id
1 'polypeptide(L)'
;SFVNAQLLTLMESIGVIMGANLGTTLTGWIIATIGKFSLSKIALPIIGIGLPFVFASKPRFKNFGEVLVGFGLLFFGLSELKNAVPDVKSLLKSKEVGDQLLVQDIQALVENLNSYGFGSVLIFLFIGVILTLLVQSSSAAMGITIIVAINGWINFEIAAAIVLGENIGTTITAWLAALGANINAKRAARAHFIFNIAGVCWMLVLFYPFMGFVDQVMPGSIKQENVTQIEINHYLENQVLDEDEIPEDDPQKIKKA
;
A
#
# COMPACT_ATOMS: atom_id res chain seq x y z
N SER A 1 -3.16 -22.69 11.76
CA SER A 1 -3.50 -23.04 13.16
C SER A 1 -4.62 -24.08 13.23
N PHE A 2 -5.82 -23.86 12.65
CA PHE A 2 -6.98 -24.78 12.75
C PHE A 2 -6.72 -26.19 12.19
N VAL A 3 -5.99 -26.29 11.07
CA VAL A 3 -5.59 -27.61 10.51
C VAL A 3 -4.61 -28.32 11.44
N ASN A 4 -3.71 -27.58 12.07
CA ASN A 4 -2.78 -28.15 13.04
C ASN A 4 -3.48 -28.64 14.30
N ALA A 5 -4.54 -27.96 14.72
CA ALA A 5 -5.40 -28.36 15.84
C ALA A 5 -6.44 -29.44 15.46
N GLN A 6 -6.43 -29.92 14.22
CA GLN A 6 -7.38 -30.91 13.67
C GLN A 6 -8.88 -30.44 13.70
N LEU A 7 -9.09 -29.14 13.76
CA LEU A 7 -10.44 -28.54 13.73
C LEU A 7 -10.97 -28.37 12.30
N LEU A 8 -10.08 -28.39 11.31
CA LEU A 8 -10.42 -28.35 9.88
C LEU A 8 -9.63 -29.44 9.13
N THR A 9 -10.27 -30.04 8.17
CA THR A 9 -9.61 -30.91 7.19
C THR A 9 -8.74 -30.08 6.23
N LEU A 10 -7.84 -30.71 5.50
CA LEU A 10 -7.02 -30.04 4.49
C LEU A 10 -7.89 -29.37 3.42
N MET A 11 -8.93 -30.06 2.94
CA MET A 11 -9.81 -29.54 1.88
C MET A 11 -10.58 -28.30 2.34
N GLU A 12 -11.18 -28.35 3.53
CA GLU A 12 -11.87 -27.20 4.12
C GLU A 12 -10.91 -26.01 4.30
N SER A 13 -9.68 -26.27 4.75
CA SER A 13 -8.68 -25.22 4.94
C SER A 13 -8.26 -24.53 3.63
N ILE A 14 -8.18 -25.26 2.53
CA ILE A 14 -7.89 -24.69 1.20
C ILE A 14 -9.02 -23.74 0.81
N GLY A 15 -10.28 -24.13 0.99
CA GLY A 15 -11.43 -23.26 0.73
C GLY A 15 -11.40 -21.96 1.56
N VAL A 16 -11.07 -22.07 2.85
CA VAL A 16 -10.91 -20.90 3.74
C VAL A 16 -9.76 -19.98 3.28
N ILE A 17 -8.62 -20.56 2.87
CA ILE A 17 -7.46 -19.80 2.37
C ILE A 17 -7.82 -19.03 1.10
N MET A 18 -8.50 -19.68 0.14
CA MET A 18 -8.96 -19.02 -1.09
C MET A 18 -9.95 -17.89 -0.79
N GLY A 19 -10.89 -18.12 0.14
CA GLY A 19 -11.80 -17.10 0.61
C GLY A 19 -11.11 -15.93 1.31
N ALA A 20 -10.06 -16.20 2.10
CA ALA A 20 -9.26 -15.17 2.76
C ALA A 20 -8.53 -14.28 1.73
N ASN A 21 -7.94 -14.86 0.68
CA ASN A 21 -7.33 -14.10 -0.41
C ASN A 21 -8.34 -13.17 -1.10
N LEU A 22 -9.54 -13.68 -1.38
CA LEU A 22 -10.62 -12.85 -1.92
C LEU A 22 -11.05 -11.76 -0.94
N GLY A 23 -11.12 -12.08 0.36
CA GLY A 23 -11.46 -11.13 1.42
C GLY A 23 -10.46 -9.97 1.54
N THR A 24 -9.19 -10.20 1.24
CA THR A 24 -8.18 -9.13 1.23
C THR A 24 -8.50 -8.05 0.19
N THR A 25 -9.12 -8.39 -0.95
CA THR A 25 -9.55 -7.41 -1.95
C THR A 25 -10.61 -6.46 -1.38
N LEU A 26 -11.52 -6.96 -0.53
CA LEU A 26 -12.50 -6.13 0.16
C LEU A 26 -11.82 -5.11 1.08
N THR A 27 -10.76 -5.51 1.78
CA THR A 27 -9.95 -4.58 2.59
C THR A 27 -9.34 -3.49 1.72
N GLY A 28 -8.77 -3.83 0.56
CA GLY A 28 -8.25 -2.86 -0.42
C GLY A 28 -9.32 -1.85 -0.87
N TRP A 29 -10.54 -2.31 -1.18
CA TRP A 29 -11.67 -1.45 -1.53
C TRP A 29 -12.06 -0.50 -0.39
N ILE A 30 -12.11 -1.01 0.84
CA ILE A 30 -12.37 -0.21 2.03
C ILE A 30 -11.29 0.88 2.14
N ILE A 31 -10.00 0.53 2.07
CA ILE A 31 -8.89 1.48 2.18
C ILE A 31 -8.97 2.55 1.08
N ALA A 32 -9.16 2.15 -0.17
CA ALA A 32 -9.22 3.06 -1.32
C ALA A 32 -10.43 4.02 -1.25
N THR A 33 -11.59 3.52 -0.82
CA THR A 33 -12.82 4.31 -0.70
C THR A 33 -12.73 5.28 0.49
N ILE A 34 -12.29 4.79 1.62
CA ILE A 34 -12.21 5.53 2.87
C ILE A 34 -11.01 6.49 2.87
N GLY A 35 -9.96 6.21 2.11
CA GLY A 35 -8.82 7.13 1.90
C GLY A 35 -9.23 8.51 1.40
N LYS A 36 -10.42 8.63 0.79
CA LYS A 36 -11.04 9.91 0.36
C LYS A 36 -11.75 10.65 1.50
N PHE A 37 -12.11 9.98 2.59
CA PHE A 37 -12.79 10.58 3.74
C PHE A 37 -11.83 10.83 4.91
N SER A 38 -12.14 11.82 5.75
CA SER A 38 -11.38 12.07 6.99
C SER A 38 -11.74 11.02 8.06
N LEU A 39 -11.08 9.87 7.99
CA LEU A 39 -11.31 8.70 8.85
C LEU A 39 -11.12 8.95 10.33
N SER A 40 -10.18 9.83 10.68
CA SER A 40 -9.94 10.22 12.06
C SER A 40 -11.20 10.77 12.76
N LYS A 41 -12.11 11.39 11.99
CA LYS A 41 -13.37 11.91 12.54
C LYS A 41 -14.35 10.81 12.94
N ILE A 42 -14.25 9.62 12.35
CA ILE A 42 -15.15 8.48 12.60
C ILE A 42 -14.50 7.46 13.54
N ALA A 43 -13.20 7.28 13.47
CA ALA A 43 -12.45 6.27 14.22
C ALA A 43 -12.60 6.45 15.75
N LEU A 44 -12.30 7.64 16.25
CA LEU A 44 -12.39 7.92 17.69
C LEU A 44 -13.81 7.77 18.26
N PRO A 45 -14.89 8.29 17.61
CA PRO A 45 -16.26 8.02 18.04
C PRO A 45 -16.61 6.53 18.08
N ILE A 46 -16.19 5.74 17.09
CA ILE A 46 -16.45 4.29 17.06
C ILE A 46 -15.76 3.59 18.25
N ILE A 47 -14.49 3.95 18.52
CA ILE A 47 -13.77 3.43 19.70
C ILE A 47 -14.50 3.83 20.97
N GLY A 48 -14.89 5.10 21.10
CA GLY A 48 -15.59 5.62 22.27
C GLY A 48 -16.92 4.92 22.53
N ILE A 49 -17.68 4.58 21.49
CA ILE A 49 -18.92 3.80 21.59
C ILE A 49 -18.62 2.32 21.93
N GLY A 50 -17.59 1.74 21.32
CA GLY A 50 -17.23 0.34 21.52
C GLY A 50 -16.69 0.05 22.93
N LEU A 51 -15.93 0.99 23.51
CA LEU A 51 -15.23 0.79 24.76
C LEU A 51 -16.14 0.37 25.94
N PRO A 52 -17.29 1.00 26.21
CA PRO A 52 -18.21 0.56 27.26
C PRO A 52 -18.70 -0.88 27.05
N PHE A 53 -18.89 -1.32 25.81
CA PHE A 53 -19.36 -2.68 25.53
C PHE A 53 -18.26 -3.74 25.79
N VAL A 54 -16.99 -3.41 25.68
CA VAL A 54 -15.88 -4.34 26.01
C VAL A 54 -15.93 -4.75 27.48
N PHE A 55 -16.42 -3.88 28.36
CA PHE A 55 -16.57 -4.16 29.78
C PHE A 55 -17.95 -4.76 30.16
N ALA A 56 -18.81 -5.04 29.17
CA ALA A 56 -20.11 -5.63 29.43
C ALA A 56 -19.98 -7.08 29.96
N SER A 57 -20.79 -7.43 30.96
CA SER A 57 -20.82 -8.77 31.55
C SER A 57 -21.34 -9.85 30.57
N LYS A 58 -22.18 -9.48 29.60
CA LYS A 58 -22.77 -10.41 28.65
C LYS A 58 -21.81 -10.60 27.45
N PRO A 59 -21.38 -11.85 27.13
CA PRO A 59 -20.40 -12.12 26.07
C PRO A 59 -20.79 -11.50 24.71
N ARG A 60 -22.06 -11.48 24.37
CA ARG A 60 -22.55 -10.91 23.10
C ARG A 60 -22.25 -9.43 22.97
N PHE A 61 -22.44 -8.66 24.02
CA PHE A 61 -22.14 -7.23 24.03
C PHE A 61 -20.64 -6.98 24.09
N LYS A 62 -19.90 -7.78 24.86
CA LYS A 62 -18.44 -7.73 24.90
C LYS A 62 -17.83 -7.94 23.51
N ASN A 63 -18.22 -9.01 22.82
CA ASN A 63 -17.72 -9.30 21.46
C ASN A 63 -18.07 -8.18 20.48
N PHE A 64 -19.28 -7.58 20.60
CA PHE A 64 -19.65 -6.42 19.78
C PHE A 64 -18.77 -5.21 20.06
N GLY A 65 -18.46 -4.93 21.33
CA GLY A 65 -17.53 -3.88 21.73
C GLY A 65 -16.12 -4.10 21.18
N GLU A 66 -15.61 -5.34 21.27
CA GLU A 66 -14.31 -5.71 20.72
C GLU A 66 -14.24 -5.49 19.19
N VAL A 67 -15.30 -5.83 18.46
CA VAL A 67 -15.41 -5.58 17.02
C VAL A 67 -15.38 -4.07 16.71
N LEU A 68 -16.16 -3.27 17.44
CA LEU A 68 -16.19 -1.81 17.24
C LEU A 68 -14.84 -1.18 17.54
N VAL A 69 -14.22 -1.54 18.66
CA VAL A 69 -12.91 -1.01 19.04
C VAL A 69 -11.85 -1.42 18.02
N GLY A 70 -11.82 -2.70 17.60
CA GLY A 70 -10.88 -3.17 16.58
C GLY A 70 -11.08 -2.46 15.24
N PHE A 71 -12.30 -2.24 14.81
CA PHE A 71 -12.64 -1.49 13.60
C PHE A 71 -12.20 -0.03 13.71
N GLY A 72 -12.47 0.62 14.83
CA GLY A 72 -12.04 1.99 15.09
C GLY A 72 -10.52 2.15 15.12
N LEU A 73 -9.79 1.20 15.74
CA LEU A 73 -8.33 1.19 15.77
C LEU A 73 -7.73 0.99 14.36
N LEU A 74 -8.36 0.14 13.54
CA LEU A 74 -7.94 -0.03 12.15
C LEU A 74 -8.02 1.29 11.37
N PHE A 75 -9.14 2.01 11.49
CA PHE A 75 -9.29 3.30 10.82
C PHE A 75 -8.40 4.40 11.39
N PHE A 76 -8.20 4.39 12.69
CA PHE A 76 -7.26 5.30 13.33
C PHE A 76 -5.84 5.06 12.82
N GLY A 77 -5.36 3.81 12.82
CA GLY A 77 -4.04 3.47 12.30
C GLY A 77 -3.87 3.81 10.81
N LEU A 78 -4.90 3.60 9.99
CA LEU A 78 -4.87 3.98 8.58
C LEU A 78 -4.80 5.51 8.39
N SER A 79 -5.49 6.28 9.24
CA SER A 79 -5.40 7.74 9.24
C SER A 79 -4.00 8.22 9.63
N GLU A 80 -3.40 7.62 10.67
CA GLU A 80 -2.04 7.95 11.08
C GLU A 80 -1.02 7.58 10.01
N LEU A 81 -1.19 6.44 9.34
CA LEU A 81 -0.35 6.04 8.21
C LEU A 81 -0.44 7.05 7.05
N LYS A 82 -1.67 7.52 6.74
CA LYS A 82 -1.86 8.55 5.72
C LYS A 82 -1.16 9.87 6.08
N ASN A 83 -1.19 10.24 7.37
CA ASN A 83 -0.54 11.47 7.86
C ASN A 83 1.00 11.31 7.92
N ALA A 84 1.50 10.09 8.11
CA ALA A 84 2.93 9.80 8.16
C ALA A 84 3.61 9.84 6.79
N VAL A 85 2.85 9.61 5.69
CA VAL A 85 3.37 9.68 4.32
C VAL A 85 2.97 11.04 3.74
N PRO A 86 3.89 11.98 3.57
CA PRO A 86 3.58 13.29 3.03
C PRO A 86 3.11 13.20 1.57
N ASP A 87 2.28 14.13 1.16
CA ASP A 87 1.85 14.28 -0.23
C ASP A 87 2.94 14.99 -1.04
N VAL A 88 3.32 14.41 -2.18
CA VAL A 88 4.34 14.95 -3.08
C VAL A 88 4.04 16.40 -3.47
N LYS A 89 2.78 16.72 -3.80
CA LYS A 89 2.38 18.10 -4.16
C LYS A 89 2.57 19.09 -3.02
N SER A 90 2.40 18.65 -1.77
CA SER A 90 2.60 19.51 -0.60
C SER A 90 4.09 19.79 -0.37
N LEU A 91 4.96 18.80 -0.57
CA LEU A 91 6.40 18.94 -0.44
C LEU A 91 6.98 19.84 -1.55
N LEU A 92 6.52 19.68 -2.80
CA LEU A 92 6.94 20.55 -3.90
C LEU A 92 6.56 22.03 -3.69
N LYS A 93 5.45 22.30 -2.99
CA LYS A 93 5.03 23.66 -2.63
C LYS A 93 5.69 24.18 -1.35
N SER A 94 6.44 23.36 -0.64
CA SER A 94 7.19 23.76 0.53
C SER A 94 8.29 24.76 0.14
N LYS A 95 8.53 25.74 1.00
CA LYS A 95 9.65 26.68 0.85
C LYS A 95 10.98 26.10 1.35
N GLU A 96 10.96 24.88 1.88
CA GLU A 96 12.15 24.18 2.34
C GLU A 96 12.79 23.44 1.18
N VAL A 97 14.00 23.83 0.83
CA VAL A 97 14.79 23.18 -0.25
C VAL A 97 14.97 21.68 0.02
N GLY A 98 15.09 21.27 1.29
CA GLY A 98 15.21 19.87 1.67
C GLY A 98 14.01 19.01 1.26
N ASP A 99 12.78 19.54 1.33
CA ASP A 99 11.56 18.84 0.94
C ASP A 99 11.53 18.60 -0.58
N GLN A 100 11.94 19.60 -1.35
CA GLN A 100 11.99 19.52 -2.81
C GLN A 100 13.07 18.53 -3.28
N LEU A 101 14.26 18.58 -2.68
CA LEU A 101 15.34 17.63 -2.96
C LEU A 101 14.91 16.19 -2.63
N LEU A 102 14.21 15.98 -1.52
CA LEU A 102 13.70 14.67 -1.15
C LEU A 102 12.76 14.10 -2.23
N VAL A 103 11.86 14.93 -2.76
CA VAL A 103 10.97 14.53 -3.85
C VAL A 103 11.77 14.18 -5.09
N GLN A 104 12.76 15.01 -5.49
CA GLN A 104 13.60 14.76 -6.66
C GLN A 104 14.37 13.44 -6.53
N ASP A 105 15.02 13.20 -5.41
CA ASP A 105 15.82 12.00 -5.18
C ASP A 105 14.97 10.73 -5.24
N ILE A 106 13.79 10.74 -4.59
CA ILE A 106 12.90 9.58 -4.58
C ILE A 106 12.29 9.36 -5.97
N GLN A 107 11.86 10.42 -6.66
CA GLN A 107 11.31 10.30 -8.01
C GLN A 107 12.38 9.80 -9.00
N ALA A 108 13.60 10.32 -8.94
CA ALA A 108 14.70 9.83 -9.76
C ALA A 108 15.00 8.34 -9.51
N LEU A 109 14.95 7.89 -8.26
CA LEU A 109 15.09 6.48 -7.92
C LEU A 109 13.96 5.63 -8.52
N VAL A 110 12.71 6.08 -8.35
CA VAL A 110 11.52 5.39 -8.88
C VAL A 110 11.57 5.30 -10.41
N GLU A 111 11.91 6.40 -11.09
CA GLU A 111 12.07 6.44 -12.54
C GLU A 111 13.19 5.54 -13.03
N ASN A 112 14.34 5.55 -12.36
CA ASN A 112 15.43 4.63 -12.67
C ASN A 112 14.98 3.17 -12.57
N LEU A 113 14.32 2.79 -11.46
CA LEU A 113 13.79 1.44 -11.29
C LEU A 113 12.68 1.11 -12.28
N ASN A 114 11.96 2.10 -12.78
CA ASN A 114 10.88 1.93 -13.76
C ASN A 114 11.36 1.89 -15.21
N SER A 115 12.63 2.18 -15.47
CA SER A 115 13.22 2.23 -16.83
C SER A 115 13.47 0.87 -17.47
N TYR A 116 13.40 -0.22 -16.69
CA TYR A 116 13.73 -1.58 -17.15
C TYR A 116 12.56 -2.32 -17.83
N GLY A 117 11.46 -1.63 -18.16
CA GLY A 117 10.29 -2.23 -18.80
C GLY A 117 9.67 -3.36 -17.94
N PHE A 118 9.52 -4.58 -18.49
CA PHE A 118 8.99 -5.70 -17.72
C PHE A 118 9.87 -6.08 -16.51
N GLY A 119 11.17 -5.81 -16.56
CA GLY A 119 12.07 -5.97 -15.42
C GLY A 119 11.66 -5.11 -14.22
N SER A 120 11.13 -3.91 -14.47
CA SER A 120 10.61 -3.03 -13.42
C SER A 120 9.46 -3.69 -12.66
N VAL A 121 8.54 -4.35 -13.36
CA VAL A 121 7.42 -5.08 -12.73
C VAL A 121 7.95 -6.13 -11.76
N LEU A 122 9.02 -6.86 -12.13
CA LEU A 122 9.63 -7.87 -11.25
C LEU A 122 10.35 -7.24 -10.06
N ILE A 123 11.02 -6.09 -10.26
CA ILE A 123 11.68 -5.35 -9.16
C ILE A 123 10.64 -4.89 -8.13
N PHE A 124 9.57 -4.22 -8.58
CA PHE A 124 8.53 -3.73 -7.69
C PHE A 124 7.72 -4.86 -7.05
N LEU A 125 7.49 -5.96 -7.76
CA LEU A 125 6.94 -7.18 -7.17
C LEU A 125 7.84 -7.69 -6.02
N PHE A 126 9.14 -7.73 -6.21
CA PHE A 126 10.06 -8.16 -5.16
C PHE A 126 10.04 -7.21 -3.95
N ILE A 127 9.95 -5.90 -4.19
CA ILE A 127 9.74 -4.90 -3.12
C ILE A 127 8.45 -5.21 -2.33
N GLY A 128 7.35 -5.56 -3.00
CA GLY A 128 6.10 -5.96 -2.36
C GLY A 128 6.23 -7.23 -1.50
N VAL A 129 7.01 -8.23 -1.96
CA VAL A 129 7.34 -9.41 -1.15
C VAL A 129 8.05 -9.00 0.13
N ILE A 130 9.11 -8.19 0.02
CA ILE A 130 9.88 -7.72 1.19
C ILE A 130 9.00 -6.89 2.12
N LEU A 131 8.20 -5.98 1.60
CA LEU A 131 7.29 -5.16 2.39
C LEU A 131 6.36 -6.02 3.24
N THR A 132 5.74 -7.05 2.65
CA THR A 132 4.85 -7.95 3.38
C THR A 132 5.59 -8.78 4.43
N LEU A 133 6.81 -9.22 4.13
CA LEU A 133 7.63 -9.96 5.11
C LEU A 133 7.99 -9.10 6.32
N LEU A 134 8.27 -7.82 6.12
CA LEU A 134 8.59 -6.87 7.19
C LEU A 134 7.35 -6.51 8.01
N VAL A 135 6.24 -6.19 7.34
CA VAL A 135 4.99 -5.75 7.98
C VAL A 135 4.22 -6.92 8.58
N GLN A 136 4.38 -8.14 8.04
CA GLN A 136 3.70 -9.39 8.45
C GLN A 136 2.17 -9.31 8.39
N SER A 137 1.64 -8.38 7.60
CA SER A 137 0.21 -8.18 7.37
C SER A 137 -0.02 -7.71 5.94
N SER A 138 -0.68 -8.52 5.13
CA SER A 138 -0.99 -8.16 3.73
C SER A 138 -1.93 -6.96 3.63
N SER A 139 -2.89 -6.85 4.54
CA SER A 139 -3.81 -5.71 4.58
C SER A 139 -3.10 -4.41 4.94
N ALA A 140 -2.14 -4.46 5.87
CA ALA A 140 -1.34 -3.28 6.23
C ALA A 140 -0.35 -2.92 5.11
N ALA A 141 0.31 -3.90 4.49
CA ALA A 141 1.20 -3.68 3.34
C ALA A 141 0.43 -3.04 2.18
N MET A 142 -0.73 -3.59 1.81
CA MET A 142 -1.62 -3.01 0.80
C MET A 142 -2.04 -1.57 1.17
N GLY A 143 -2.32 -1.31 2.44
CA GLY A 143 -2.64 0.03 2.93
C GLY A 143 -1.49 1.02 2.69
N ILE A 144 -0.25 0.62 2.97
CA ILE A 144 0.95 1.41 2.71
C ILE A 144 1.07 1.70 1.22
N THR A 145 1.00 0.66 0.38
CA THR A 145 1.12 0.79 -1.09
C THR A 145 0.06 1.73 -1.66
N ILE A 146 -1.20 1.59 -1.24
CA ILE A 146 -2.30 2.47 -1.69
C ILE A 146 -2.06 3.92 -1.26
N ILE A 147 -1.62 4.17 -0.02
CA ILE A 147 -1.37 5.53 0.49
C ILE A 147 -0.18 6.17 -0.24
N VAL A 148 0.91 5.43 -0.45
CA VAL A 148 2.08 5.88 -1.20
C VAL A 148 1.70 6.26 -2.64
N ALA A 149 0.81 5.46 -3.29
CA ALA A 149 0.29 5.76 -4.61
C ALA A 149 -0.63 7.00 -4.61
N ILE A 150 -1.59 7.09 -3.68
CA ILE A 150 -2.52 8.23 -3.58
C ILE A 150 -1.76 9.54 -3.33
N ASN A 151 -0.67 9.51 -2.56
CA ASN A 151 0.16 10.65 -2.26
C ASN A 151 1.16 11.00 -3.39
N GLY A 152 1.14 10.28 -4.52
CA GLY A 152 1.86 10.62 -5.74
C GLY A 152 3.32 10.13 -5.79
N TRP A 153 3.75 9.28 -4.85
CA TRP A 153 5.11 8.75 -4.84
C TRP A 153 5.38 7.67 -5.89
N ILE A 154 4.37 6.88 -6.21
CA ILE A 154 4.42 5.81 -7.22
C ILE A 154 3.16 5.83 -8.08
N ASN A 155 3.28 5.38 -9.31
CA ASN A 155 2.16 5.27 -10.22
C ASN A 155 1.34 3.99 -10.01
N PHE A 156 0.20 3.88 -10.69
CA PHE A 156 -0.71 2.75 -10.55
C PHE A 156 -0.08 1.42 -10.99
N GLU A 157 0.72 1.41 -12.06
CA GLU A 157 1.38 0.19 -12.55
C GLU A 157 2.39 -0.33 -11.52
N ILE A 158 3.19 0.56 -10.94
CA ILE A 158 4.13 0.23 -9.86
C ILE A 158 3.37 -0.31 -8.64
N ALA A 159 2.31 0.37 -8.22
CA ALA A 159 1.50 -0.06 -7.09
C ALA A 159 0.89 -1.45 -7.34
N ALA A 160 0.39 -1.72 -8.55
CA ALA A 160 -0.13 -3.03 -8.94
C ALA A 160 0.95 -4.13 -8.88
N ALA A 161 2.16 -3.85 -9.34
CA ALA A 161 3.29 -4.78 -9.25
C ALA A 161 3.67 -5.09 -7.79
N ILE A 162 3.71 -4.07 -6.91
CA ILE A 162 3.95 -4.23 -5.48
C ILE A 162 2.88 -5.13 -4.86
N VAL A 163 1.59 -4.88 -5.13
CA VAL A 163 0.47 -5.70 -4.61
C VAL A 163 0.55 -7.15 -5.06
N LEU A 164 0.99 -7.43 -6.29
CA LEU A 164 1.27 -8.80 -6.74
C LEU A 164 2.35 -9.46 -5.88
N GLY A 165 3.39 -8.71 -5.52
CA GLY A 165 4.44 -9.17 -4.61
C GLY A 165 3.93 -9.43 -3.20
N GLU A 166 3.05 -8.58 -2.68
CA GLU A 166 2.43 -8.74 -1.36
C GLU A 166 1.65 -10.06 -1.22
N ASN A 167 1.00 -10.50 -2.29
CA ASN A 167 0.32 -11.80 -2.33
C ASN A 167 1.31 -12.96 -2.15
N ILE A 168 2.49 -12.89 -2.75
CA ILE A 168 3.55 -13.89 -2.54
C ILE A 168 4.09 -13.82 -1.11
N GLY A 169 4.41 -12.60 -0.64
CA GLY A 169 4.94 -12.37 0.71
C GLY A 169 4.05 -12.96 1.80
N THR A 170 2.74 -12.82 1.67
CA THR A 170 1.76 -13.42 2.59
C THR A 170 1.88 -14.95 2.68
N THR A 171 2.17 -15.59 1.58
CA THR A 171 2.31 -17.06 1.57
C THR A 171 3.62 -17.54 2.20
N ILE A 172 4.68 -16.75 2.07
CA ILE A 172 5.96 -17.03 2.71
C ILE A 172 5.81 -16.96 4.24
N THR A 173 5.13 -15.96 4.78
CA THR A 173 4.86 -15.86 6.22
C THR A 173 4.03 -17.03 6.73
N ALA A 174 3.00 -17.44 5.97
CA ALA A 174 2.19 -18.62 6.28
C ALA A 174 3.02 -19.93 6.25
N TRP A 175 3.93 -20.06 5.29
CA TRP A 175 4.82 -21.21 5.17
C TRP A 175 5.82 -21.27 6.33
N LEU A 176 6.42 -20.15 6.71
CA LEU A 176 7.30 -20.04 7.88
C LEU A 176 6.57 -20.44 9.16
N ALA A 177 5.34 -19.95 9.36
CA ALA A 177 4.51 -20.34 10.51
C ALA A 177 4.16 -21.83 10.55
N ALA A 178 4.17 -22.51 9.40
CA ALA A 178 3.87 -23.94 9.30
C ALA A 178 5.09 -24.88 9.50
N LEU A 179 6.31 -24.34 9.63
CA LEU A 179 7.54 -25.17 9.70
C LEU A 179 7.50 -26.20 10.84
N GLY A 180 7.01 -25.80 12.03
CA GLY A 180 6.87 -26.65 13.20
C GLY A 180 5.53 -27.41 13.29
N ALA A 181 4.63 -27.24 12.32
CA ALA A 181 3.28 -27.80 12.36
C ALA A 181 3.19 -29.24 11.83
N ASN A 182 2.01 -29.86 11.99
CA ASN A 182 1.73 -31.19 11.45
C ASN A 182 1.71 -31.19 9.90
N ILE A 183 1.69 -32.43 9.32
CA ILE A 183 1.79 -32.60 7.87
C ILE A 183 0.67 -31.95 7.10
N ASN A 184 -0.56 -31.92 7.64
CA ASN A 184 -1.71 -31.32 6.97
C ASN A 184 -1.63 -29.79 6.97
N ALA A 185 -1.14 -29.19 8.06
CA ALA A 185 -0.87 -27.75 8.11
C ALA A 185 0.23 -27.33 7.12
N LYS A 186 1.30 -28.13 6.98
CA LYS A 186 2.33 -27.91 5.96
C LYS A 186 1.78 -28.04 4.54
N ARG A 187 0.88 -28.99 4.29
CA ARG A 187 0.20 -29.15 2.99
C ARG A 187 -0.70 -27.95 2.70
N ALA A 188 -1.45 -27.46 3.68
CA ALA A 188 -2.28 -26.24 3.53
C ALA A 188 -1.43 -25.00 3.20
N ALA A 189 -0.30 -24.80 3.89
CA ALA A 189 0.63 -23.71 3.59
C ALA A 189 1.25 -23.82 2.18
N ARG A 190 1.61 -25.03 1.74
CA ARG A 190 2.08 -25.27 0.36
C ARG A 190 0.99 -24.99 -0.66
N ALA A 191 -0.24 -25.42 -0.43
CA ALA A 191 -1.36 -25.13 -1.32
C ALA A 191 -1.59 -23.61 -1.45
N HIS A 192 -1.51 -22.87 -0.35
CA HIS A 192 -1.58 -21.40 -0.35
C HIS A 192 -0.46 -20.80 -1.20
N PHE A 193 0.78 -21.24 -0.98
CA PHE A 193 1.94 -20.76 -1.75
C PHE A 193 1.78 -21.03 -3.25
N ILE A 194 1.44 -22.27 -3.63
CA ILE A 194 1.26 -22.65 -5.04
C ILE A 194 0.14 -21.84 -5.69
N PHE A 195 -0.98 -21.65 -5.00
CA PHE A 195 -2.10 -20.88 -5.49
C PHE A 195 -1.70 -19.42 -5.80
N ASN A 196 -1.03 -18.74 -4.87
CA ASN A 196 -0.62 -17.36 -5.08
C ASN A 196 0.48 -17.23 -6.15
N ILE A 197 1.48 -18.12 -6.16
CA ILE A 197 2.51 -18.14 -7.21
C ILE A 197 1.87 -18.35 -8.59
N ALA A 198 0.96 -19.31 -8.73
CA ALA A 198 0.26 -19.55 -10.00
C ALA A 198 -0.56 -18.33 -10.42
N GLY A 199 -1.27 -17.69 -9.49
CA GLY A 199 -2.05 -16.47 -9.74
C GLY A 199 -1.16 -15.29 -10.15
N VAL A 200 -0.03 -15.10 -9.48
CA VAL A 200 0.92 -14.03 -9.82
C VAL A 200 1.60 -14.30 -11.17
N CYS A 201 2.05 -15.53 -11.44
CA CYS A 201 2.62 -15.90 -12.74
C CYS A 201 1.63 -15.66 -13.89
N TRP A 202 0.37 -16.06 -13.70
CA TRP A 202 -0.70 -15.79 -14.66
C TRP A 202 -0.89 -14.29 -14.88
N MET A 203 -0.95 -13.51 -13.79
CA MET A 203 -1.14 -12.07 -13.86
C MET A 203 0.06 -11.35 -14.47
N LEU A 204 1.31 -11.83 -14.25
CA LEU A 204 2.50 -11.29 -14.89
C LEU A 204 2.45 -11.42 -16.41
N VAL A 205 1.94 -12.55 -16.94
CA VAL A 205 1.74 -12.75 -18.38
C VAL A 205 0.71 -11.77 -18.95
N LEU A 206 -0.34 -11.48 -18.20
CA LEU A 206 -1.42 -10.58 -18.60
C LEU A 206 -1.24 -9.14 -18.08
N PHE A 207 -0.10 -8.79 -17.48
CA PHE A 207 0.06 -7.53 -16.76
C PHE A 207 -0.33 -6.31 -17.60
N TYR A 208 0.33 -6.08 -18.71
CA TYR A 208 0.04 -4.93 -19.56
C TYR A 208 -1.35 -5.00 -20.25
N PRO A 209 -1.79 -6.14 -20.81
CA PRO A 209 -3.17 -6.25 -21.29
C PRO A 209 -4.22 -5.95 -20.22
N PHE A 210 -3.98 -6.39 -18.97
CA PHE A 210 -4.90 -6.13 -17.87
C PHE A 210 -4.88 -4.65 -17.45
N MET A 211 -3.69 -4.01 -17.38
CA MET A 211 -3.59 -2.58 -17.12
C MET A 211 -4.33 -1.76 -18.16
N GLY A 212 -4.18 -2.09 -19.45
CA GLY A 212 -4.93 -1.45 -20.53
C GLY A 212 -6.45 -1.66 -20.46
N PHE A 213 -6.90 -2.83 -20.01
CA PHE A 213 -8.32 -3.09 -19.75
C PHE A 213 -8.84 -2.24 -18.59
N VAL A 214 -8.10 -2.15 -17.49
CA VAL A 214 -8.49 -1.33 -16.34
C VAL A 214 -8.60 0.15 -16.74
N ASP A 215 -7.66 0.67 -17.54
CA ASP A 215 -7.69 2.05 -18.03
C ASP A 215 -8.92 2.36 -18.90
N GLN A 216 -9.43 1.36 -19.62
CA GLN A 216 -10.64 1.52 -20.44
C GLN A 216 -11.94 1.47 -19.64
N VAL A 217 -11.98 0.70 -18.56
CA VAL A 217 -13.23 0.42 -17.82
C VAL A 217 -13.41 1.37 -16.61
N MET A 218 -12.31 1.82 -16.02
CA MET A 218 -12.39 2.67 -14.83
C MET A 218 -12.60 4.14 -15.21
N PRO A 219 -13.55 4.84 -14.55
CA PRO A 219 -13.72 6.26 -14.76
C PRO A 219 -12.51 7.03 -14.19
N GLY A 220 -11.72 7.59 -15.05
CA GLY A 220 -10.43 8.21 -14.75
C GLY A 220 -9.33 7.46 -15.50
N SER A 221 -8.40 8.15 -16.10
CA SER A 221 -7.31 7.51 -16.84
C SER A 221 -6.19 7.13 -15.89
N ILE A 222 -5.66 5.90 -16.01
CA ILE A 222 -4.36 5.53 -15.41
C ILE A 222 -3.27 6.50 -15.88
N LYS A 223 -3.41 7.05 -17.09
CA LYS A 223 -2.55 8.10 -17.65
C LYS A 223 -2.70 9.47 -16.97
N GLN A 224 -3.74 9.67 -16.15
CA GLN A 224 -3.88 10.90 -15.37
C GLN A 224 -2.81 11.01 -14.26
N GLU A 225 -2.14 9.92 -13.93
CA GLU A 225 -0.93 9.91 -13.11
C GLU A 225 0.28 10.56 -13.80
N ASN A 226 0.35 10.47 -15.13
CA ASN A 226 1.35 11.23 -15.88
C ASN A 226 1.15 12.75 -15.75
N VAL A 227 -0.04 13.21 -15.38
CA VAL A 227 -0.29 14.63 -15.10
C VAL A 227 0.43 15.07 -13.83
N THR A 228 0.49 14.23 -12.79
CA THR A 228 1.28 14.55 -11.59
C THR A 228 2.77 14.60 -11.92
N GLN A 229 3.26 13.68 -12.75
CA GLN A 229 4.64 13.68 -13.21
C GLN A 229 4.93 14.90 -14.12
N ILE A 230 3.99 15.26 -14.98
CA ILE A 230 4.08 16.48 -15.82
C ILE A 230 4.06 17.72 -14.94
N GLU A 231 3.18 17.80 -13.94
CA GLU A 231 3.13 18.91 -12.98
C GLU A 231 4.43 19.00 -12.17
N ILE A 232 5.02 17.88 -11.75
CA ILE A 232 6.30 17.82 -11.06
C ILE A 232 7.40 18.34 -11.98
N ASN A 233 7.52 17.81 -13.18
CA ASN A 233 8.52 18.22 -14.15
C ASN A 233 8.40 19.70 -14.52
N HIS A 234 7.18 20.19 -14.76
CA HIS A 234 6.92 21.59 -15.03
C HIS A 234 7.26 22.52 -13.84
N TYR A 235 7.02 22.06 -12.61
CA TYR A 235 7.40 22.80 -11.41
C TYR A 235 8.93 22.88 -11.26
N LEU A 236 9.63 21.77 -11.53
CA LEU A 236 11.09 21.71 -11.49
C LEU A 236 11.75 22.54 -12.59
N GLU A 237 11.22 22.49 -13.82
CA GLU A 237 11.68 23.32 -14.94
C GLU A 237 11.51 24.82 -14.65
N ASN A 238 10.40 25.23 -14.07
CA ASN A 238 10.17 26.65 -13.72
C ASN A 238 11.11 27.12 -12.61
N GLN A 239 11.50 26.27 -11.66
CA GLN A 239 12.49 26.64 -10.65
C GLN A 239 13.90 26.81 -11.22
N VAL A 240 14.30 25.97 -12.16
CA VAL A 240 15.60 26.10 -12.85
C VAL A 240 15.64 27.42 -13.64
N LEU A 241 14.53 27.84 -14.25
CA LEU A 241 14.44 29.12 -14.97
C LEU A 241 14.51 30.32 -14.02
N ASP A 242 13.94 30.22 -12.81
CA ASP A 242 14.00 31.28 -11.80
C ASP A 242 15.41 31.39 -11.16
N GLU A 243 16.19 30.32 -11.12
CA GLU A 243 17.60 30.35 -10.67
C GLU A 243 18.54 30.99 -11.72
N ASP A 244 18.25 30.85 -13.01
CA ASP A 244 19.00 31.47 -14.10
C ASP A 244 18.71 32.99 -14.23
N GLU A 245 17.64 33.52 -13.63
CA GLU A 245 17.30 34.93 -13.54
C GLU A 245 17.92 35.67 -12.34
N ILE A 246 18.83 35.06 -11.56
CA ILE A 246 19.60 35.81 -10.57
C ILE A 246 20.60 36.70 -11.31
N PRO A 247 20.41 38.02 -11.38
CA PRO A 247 21.36 38.89 -12.04
C PRO A 247 22.69 38.81 -11.29
N GLU A 248 23.71 38.30 -11.98
CA GLU A 248 25.10 38.47 -11.60
C GLU A 248 25.41 39.97 -11.69
N ASP A 249 25.14 40.72 -10.63
CA ASP A 249 25.77 42.03 -10.38
C ASP A 249 25.00 42.85 -9.32
N ASP A 250 25.21 42.54 -8.05
CA ASP A 250 25.24 43.58 -7.02
C ASP A 250 26.15 43.19 -5.84
N PRO A 251 27.46 43.53 -5.91
CA PRO A 251 28.39 43.29 -4.82
C PRO A 251 28.13 44.10 -3.55
N GLN A 252 27.14 44.99 -3.52
CA GLN A 252 26.91 45.95 -2.43
C GLN A 252 25.89 45.45 -1.39
N LYS A 253 25.15 44.35 -1.60
CA LYS A 253 24.18 43.82 -0.63
C LYS A 253 24.75 42.88 0.46
N ILE A 254 25.99 42.46 0.35
CA ILE A 254 26.65 41.52 1.31
C ILE A 254 27.18 42.22 2.56
N LYS A 255 27.07 43.55 2.68
CA LYS A 255 27.62 44.30 3.84
C LYS A 255 26.59 44.79 4.86
N LYS A 256 25.34 44.32 4.80
CA LYS A 256 24.30 44.66 5.78
C LYS A 256 23.39 43.49 6.13
N ALA A 257 23.94 42.42 6.67
CA ALA A 257 23.22 41.42 7.45
C ALA A 257 24.16 40.89 8.53
#